data_697aec9506cc2346e0a3074ca40d9754
#
_entry.id   697aec9506cc2346e0a3074ca40d9754
#
_cell.length_a   1.000
_cell.length_b   1.000
_cell.length_c   1.000
_cell.angle_alpha   90.00
_cell.angle_beta   90.00
_cell.angle_gamma   90.00
#
_symmetry.space_group_name_H-M   'P 1'
#
loop_
_entity.id
_entity.type
_entity.pdbx_description
1 polymer ?
#
loop_
_entity_poly.entity_id
_entity_poly.type
_entity_poly.pdbx_seq_one_letter_code
_entity_poly.pdbx_strand_id
1 'polypeptide(L)'
;MDPVNFIKTYAPRGSIIFINYAMSLTSHLNPSIEKHVGIYXXXXXXXXXXXXXXXXXGVRIVPLDRFFEGYLSAKVYMLENIQVMKIAADMSLTLLGIPXXXXXDRMYCFKLVAECYKNAGIDTSSKRILGKDIFLSQNFTDDNRWIKIYXXNX
;
A
#
# COMPACT_ATOMS: atom_id res chain seq x y z
N MET A 1 -8.98 -7.90 -17.37
CA MET A 1 -7.74 -7.09 -17.50
C MET A 1 -6.83 -7.41 -16.34
N ASP A 2 -5.54 -7.61 -16.61
CA ASP A 2 -4.63 -7.91 -15.52
C ASP A 2 -4.37 -6.68 -14.67
N PRO A 3 -3.87 -6.87 -13.44
CA PRO A 3 -3.76 -5.73 -12.52
C PRO A 3 -2.80 -4.63 -13.01
N VAL A 4 -1.69 -5.00 -13.65
CA VAL A 4 -0.74 -3.97 -14.08
C VAL A 4 -1.39 -3.08 -15.15
N ASN A 5 -2.05 -3.69 -16.12
CA ASN A 5 -2.73 -2.91 -17.17
C ASN A 5 -3.87 -2.08 -16.60
N PHE A 6 -4.62 -2.63 -15.65
CA PHE A 6 -5.69 -1.86 -15.02
C PHE A 6 -5.14 -0.62 -14.31
N ILE A 7 -4.09 -0.82 -13.54
CA ILE A 7 -3.52 0.29 -12.76
C ILE A 7 -3.01 1.38 -13.69
N LYS A 8 -2.27 0.99 -14.72
CA LYS A 8 -1.72 1.96 -15.67
C LYS A 8 -2.81 2.75 -16.37
N THR A 9 -3.95 2.10 -16.66
CA THR A 9 -5.01 2.72 -17.43
C THR A 9 -5.95 3.55 -16.58
N TYR A 10 -6.29 3.08 -15.40
CA TYR A 10 -7.40 3.65 -14.64
C TYR A 10 -7.06 4.19 -13.26
N ALA A 11 -6.02 3.69 -12.60
CA ALA A 11 -5.82 4.05 -11.21
C ALA A 11 -5.20 5.44 -11.10
N PRO A 12 -5.78 6.33 -10.28
CA PRO A 12 -5.15 7.63 -10.06
C PRO A 12 -3.91 7.51 -9.19
N ARG A 13 -3.04 8.51 -9.30
CA ARG A 13 -1.87 8.60 -8.44
C ARG A 13 -2.31 8.61 -6.99
N GLY A 14 -1.65 7.81 -6.15
CA GLY A 14 -2.00 7.68 -4.75
C GLY A 14 -2.89 6.48 -4.46
N SER A 15 -3.38 5.77 -5.49
CA SER A 15 -4.15 4.55 -5.25
C SER A 15 -3.35 3.60 -4.39
N ILE A 16 -4.04 2.86 -3.52
CA ILE A 16 -3.36 1.86 -2.70
C ILE A 16 -3.64 0.48 -3.27
N ILE A 17 -2.58 -0.31 -3.35
CA ILE A 17 -2.62 -1.60 -4.02
C ILE A 17 -2.28 -2.66 -3.01
N PHE A 18 -3.26 -3.54 -2.71
CA PHE A 18 -3.07 -4.66 -1.79
C PHE A 18 -2.80 -5.91 -2.59
N ILE A 19 -1.80 -6.68 -2.17
CA ILE A 19 -1.52 -7.96 -2.81
C ILE A 19 -1.23 -9.02 -1.77
N ASN A 20 -1.41 -10.26 -2.20
CA ASN A 20 -0.96 -11.43 -1.46
C ASN A 20 -0.02 -12.23 -2.33
N TYR A 21 1.01 -12.75 -1.71
CA TYR A 21 1.96 -13.67 -2.33
C TYR A 21 1.78 -15.04 -1.72
N ALA A 22 2.53 -16.01 -2.23
CA ALA A 22 2.55 -17.34 -1.64
C ALA A 22 2.93 -17.23 -0.16
N MET A 23 2.28 -18.04 0.66
CA MET A 23 2.48 -18.00 2.11
C MET A 23 3.92 -18.28 2.49
N SER A 24 4.42 -17.54 3.45
CA SER A 24 5.71 -17.78 4.06
C SER A 24 5.53 -17.86 5.57
N LEU A 25 6.60 -18.21 6.27
CA LEU A 25 6.54 -18.29 7.72
C LEU A 25 6.13 -16.95 8.33
N THR A 26 6.71 -15.87 7.81
CA THR A 26 6.39 -14.55 8.35
C THR A 26 4.97 -14.12 8.04
N SER A 27 4.40 -14.55 6.94
CA SER A 27 3.04 -14.15 6.61
C SER A 27 2.01 -14.83 7.52
N HIS A 28 2.34 -15.97 8.11
CA HIS A 28 1.47 -16.60 9.10
C HIS A 28 1.32 -15.75 10.36
N LEU A 29 2.33 -14.94 10.66
CA LEU A 29 2.32 -14.11 11.87
C LEU A 29 1.66 -12.76 11.63
N ASN A 30 1.32 -12.44 10.39
CA ASN A 30 0.70 -11.18 10.02
C ASN A 30 -0.82 -11.32 10.11
N PRO A 31 -1.48 -10.58 11.01
CA PRO A 31 -2.94 -10.73 11.17
C PRO A 31 -3.75 -10.02 10.09
N SER A 32 -3.12 -9.31 9.17
CA SER A 32 -3.84 -8.66 8.07
C SER A 32 -4.39 -9.69 7.10
N ILE A 33 -5.56 -9.39 6.53
CA ILE A 33 -6.16 -10.23 5.50
C ILE A 33 -5.32 -10.16 4.23
N GLU A 34 -5.01 -8.96 3.77
CA GLU A 34 -4.04 -8.78 2.68
C GLU A 34 -2.69 -8.55 3.33
N LYS A 35 -1.65 -9.16 2.77
CA LYS A 35 -0.35 -9.22 3.44
C LYS A 35 0.58 -8.06 3.10
N HIS A 36 0.32 -7.37 2.00
CA HIS A 36 1.23 -6.30 1.57
C HIS A 36 0.44 -5.20 0.86
N VAL A 37 0.96 -3.97 0.95
CA VAL A 37 0.32 -2.82 0.29
C VAL A 37 1.39 -1.87 -0.22
N GLY A 38 1.08 -1.20 -1.33
CA GLY A 38 1.94 -0.13 -1.87
C GLY A 38 1.09 1.05 -2.31
N ILE A 39 1.75 2.19 -2.48
CA ILE A 39 1.11 3.41 -2.98
C ILE A 39 1.56 3.63 -4.42
N TYR A 40 0.61 3.79 -5.32
CA TYR A 40 0.93 4.00 -6.74
C TYR A 40 1.40 5.44 -6.95
N UNK A 41 2.50 5.40 -7.40
CA UNK A 41 3.07 6.69 -7.56
C UNK A 41 2.95 7.23 -8.98
N UNK A 42 2.15 6.65 -9.87
CA UNK A 42 1.92 7.01 -11.22
C UNK A 42 3.14 6.76 -12.06
N UNK A 43 3.12 7.34 -13.07
CA UNK A 43 4.22 7.26 -13.97
C UNK A 43 5.26 8.22 -13.52
N UNK A 44 6.15 7.76 -13.32
CA UNK A 44 7.27 8.61 -12.99
C UNK A 44 7.99 8.86 -14.24
N UNK A 45 8.77 9.60 -14.29
CA UNK A 45 9.56 9.95 -15.43
C UNK A 45 10.06 8.81 -16.25
N UNK A 46 10.32 7.94 -15.80
CA UNK A 46 10.83 6.78 -16.46
C UNK A 46 9.76 5.78 -16.81
N UNK A 47 8.79 6.20 -16.88
CA UNK A 47 7.76 5.33 -17.30
C UNK A 47 7.55 4.13 -16.41
N UNK A 48 8.02 4.28 -15.44
CA UNK A 48 7.85 3.16 -14.55
C UNK A 48 6.80 3.49 -13.54
N UNK A 49 6.17 2.68 -13.35
CA UNK A 49 5.10 2.81 -12.44
C UNK A 49 5.65 2.33 -11.15
N UNK A 50 5.58 3.08 -10.38
CA UNK A 50 6.19 2.75 -9.13
C UNK A 50 5.18 2.70 -8.04
N UNK A 51 5.46 1.84 -7.20
CA UNK A 51 4.70 1.69 -6.00
C UNK A 51 5.67 1.91 -4.88
N UNK A 52 5.32 2.59 -4.00
CA UNK A 52 6.11 2.77 -2.83
C UNK A 52 5.75 1.69 -1.88
N UNK A 53 6.59 0.94 -1.64
CA UNK A 53 6.44 -0.22 -0.83
C UNK A 53 7.46 -0.21 0.26
N UNK A 54 7.09 -0.87 1.26
CA UNK A 54 8.01 -1.03 2.31
C UNK A 54 8.41 -2.46 2.32
N UNK A 55 9.41 -2.61 2.00
CA UNK A 55 10.04 -3.90 1.86
C UNK A 55 11.00 -4.07 3.01
N UNK A 56 11.59 -5.17 3.06
CA UNK A 56 12.53 -5.51 4.04
C UNK A 56 13.70 -4.58 4.19
N UNK A 57 13.86 -3.95 3.15
CA UNK A 57 15.02 -3.09 3.10
C UNK A 57 14.62 -1.70 3.42
N GLY A 58 13.41 -1.42 3.63
CA GLY A 58 12.84 -0.17 3.93
C GLY A 58 11.95 0.39 2.83
N VAL A 59 11.70 1.69 2.92
CA VAL A 59 10.80 2.34 1.96
C VAL A 59 11.50 2.55 0.63
N ARG A 60 10.93 1.99 -0.43
CA ARG A 60 11.53 2.04 -1.76
C ARG A 60 10.47 2.17 -2.83
N ILE A 61 10.91 2.65 -3.98
CA ILE A 61 10.10 2.65 -5.20
C ILE A 61 10.45 1.41 -6.01
N VAL A 62 9.44 0.68 -6.44
CA VAL A 62 9.67 -0.49 -7.30
C VAL A 62 8.78 -0.38 -8.53
N PRO A 63 9.19 -0.93 -9.66
CA PRO A 63 8.32 -0.98 -10.84
C PRO A 63 7.09 -1.84 -10.55
N LEU A 64 5.96 -1.50 -11.19
CA LEU A 64 4.73 -2.28 -11.00
C LEU A 64 4.93 -3.75 -11.33
N ASP A 65 5.63 -4.05 -12.42
CA ASP A 65 5.85 -5.44 -12.81
C ASP A 65 6.55 -6.22 -11.70
N ARG A 66 7.56 -5.60 -11.08
CA ARG A 66 8.28 -6.22 -10.00
C ARG A 66 7.38 -6.43 -8.78
N PHE A 67 6.57 -5.43 -8.46
CA PHE A 67 5.66 -5.50 -7.31
C PHE A 67 4.70 -6.68 -7.45
N PHE A 68 4.28 -6.97 -8.68
CA PHE A 68 3.29 -8.02 -8.93
C PHE A 68 3.90 -9.39 -9.24
N GLU A 69 5.23 -9.53 -9.20
CA GLU A 69 5.82 -10.85 -9.45
C GLU A 69 5.33 -11.86 -8.42
N GLY A 70 4.77 -12.97 -8.90
CA GLY A 70 4.34 -14.05 -8.03
C GLY A 70 3.11 -13.77 -7.19
N TYR A 71 2.34 -12.75 -7.54
CA TYR A 71 1.16 -12.42 -6.75
C TYR A 71 0.08 -13.48 -6.89
N LEU A 72 -0.70 -13.65 -5.83
CA LEU A 72 -1.84 -14.57 -5.83
C LEU A 72 -3.16 -13.82 -5.93
N SER A 73 -3.25 -12.64 -5.35
CA SER A 73 -4.45 -11.84 -5.42
C SER A 73 -4.08 -10.37 -5.34
N ALA A 74 -4.95 -9.52 -5.87
CA ALA A 74 -4.71 -8.09 -5.90
C ALA A 74 -6.02 -7.34 -5.74
N LYS A 75 -5.95 -6.23 -5.01
CA LYS A 75 -7.08 -5.28 -4.90
C LYS A 75 -6.52 -3.88 -5.01
N VAL A 76 -7.25 -3.01 -5.69
CA VAL A 76 -6.86 -1.61 -5.84
C VAL A 76 -7.97 -0.73 -5.28
N TYR A 77 -7.59 0.23 -4.46
CA TYR A 77 -8.55 1.15 -3.84
C TYR A 77 -8.17 2.60 -4.12
N MET A 78 -9.17 3.45 -4.19
CA MET A 78 -8.96 4.88 -4.34
C MET A 78 -9.92 5.64 -3.43
N LEU A 79 -9.62 6.91 -3.19
CA LEU A 79 -10.54 7.81 -2.52
C LEU A 79 -11.28 8.63 -3.57
N GLU A 80 -12.43 9.18 -3.17
CA GLU A 80 -13.15 10.09 -4.05
C GLU A 80 -12.36 11.36 -4.33
N ASN A 81 -11.63 11.85 -3.32
CA ASN A 81 -10.88 13.10 -3.46
C ASN A 81 -9.49 12.82 -4.03
N ILE A 82 -9.35 13.06 -5.33
CA ILE A 82 -8.10 12.80 -6.06
C ILE A 82 -6.95 13.67 -5.54
N GLN A 83 -7.22 14.90 -5.13
CA GLN A 83 -6.16 15.79 -4.65
C GLN A 83 -5.54 15.27 -3.36
N VAL A 84 -6.36 14.72 -2.47
CA VAL A 84 -5.83 14.10 -1.24
C VAL A 84 -4.89 12.96 -1.61
N MET A 85 -5.25 12.17 -2.62
CA MET A 85 -4.41 11.05 -3.04
C MET A 85 -3.07 11.53 -3.57
N LYS A 86 -3.07 12.63 -4.34
CA LYS A 86 -1.83 13.18 -4.87
C LYS A 86 -0.91 13.64 -3.73
N ILE A 87 -1.49 14.27 -2.72
CA ILE A 87 -0.72 14.73 -1.57
C ILE A 87 -0.09 13.54 -0.84
N ALA A 88 -0.87 12.48 -0.64
CA ALA A 88 -0.33 11.29 0.02
C ALA A 88 0.80 10.66 -0.78
N ALA A 89 0.64 10.61 -2.11
CA ALA A 89 1.70 10.06 -2.97
C ALA A 89 2.96 10.91 -2.88
N ASP A 90 2.82 12.24 -2.89
CA ASP A 90 3.97 13.13 -2.72
C ASP A 90 4.65 12.89 -1.38
N MET A 91 3.86 12.72 -0.32
CA MET A 91 4.41 12.47 1.00
C MET A 91 5.21 11.16 1.03
N SER A 92 4.75 10.14 0.31
CA SER A 92 5.46 8.85 0.31
C SER A 92 6.87 8.98 -0.21
N LEU A 93 7.09 9.90 -1.15
CA LEU A 93 8.43 10.12 -1.70
C LEU A 93 9.38 10.72 -0.68
N THR A 94 8.86 11.46 0.30
CA THR A 94 9.72 12.04 1.35
C THR A 94 10.16 10.98 2.36
N LEU A 95 9.55 9.80 2.33
CA LEU A 95 9.88 8.74 3.28
C LEU A 95 10.84 7.71 2.69
N LEU A 96 11.30 7.91 1.46
CA LEU A 96 12.22 6.98 0.83
C LEU A 96 13.47 6.78 1.70
N GLY A 97 13.85 5.51 1.87
CA GLY A 97 15.05 5.16 2.63
C GLY A 97 14.80 4.91 4.11
N ILE A 98 13.62 5.17 4.63
CA ILE A 98 13.32 4.89 6.04
C ILE A 98 13.31 3.37 6.23
N PRO A 99 14.08 2.87 7.22
CA PRO A 99 14.19 1.42 7.39
C PRO A 99 12.92 0.74 7.84
N UNK A 100 12.75 -0.42 7.44
CA UNK A 100 11.64 -1.21 7.87
C UNK A 100 12.01 -1.91 9.14
N UNK A 101 11.22 -1.97 9.70
CA UNK A 101 11.58 -2.66 10.91
C UNK A 101 10.49 -3.47 11.42
N UNK A 102 10.83 -4.31 11.99
CA UNK A 102 9.91 -5.21 12.52
C UNK A 102 9.50 -4.87 13.89
N UNK A 103 9.80 -3.87 14.25
CA UNK A 103 9.43 -3.48 15.55
C UNK A 103 8.15 -2.74 15.44
N UNK A 104 7.59 -2.66 16.26
CA UNK A 104 6.34 -2.05 16.36
C UNK A 104 6.39 -0.57 16.23
N ASP A 105 7.36 -0.06 16.60
CA ASP A 105 7.56 1.38 16.55
C ASP A 105 8.18 1.81 15.24
N ARG A 106 8.56 0.87 14.42
CA ARG A 106 9.21 1.16 13.14
C ARG A 106 8.20 1.12 12.01
N MET A 107 8.65 1.62 10.83
CA MET A 107 7.82 1.67 9.64
C MET A 107 7.57 0.25 9.10
N TYR A 108 6.33 -0.04 8.73
CA TYR A 108 5.95 -1.23 7.98
C TYR A 108 4.90 -0.82 6.95
N CYS A 109 4.55 -1.71 6.02
CA CYS A 109 3.82 -1.27 4.83
C CYS A 109 2.48 -0.60 5.13
N PHE A 110 1.69 -1.15 6.04
CA PHE A 110 0.40 -0.53 6.34
C PHE A 110 0.58 0.79 7.08
N LYS A 111 1.59 0.87 7.94
CA LYS A 111 1.88 2.11 8.64
C LYS A 111 2.35 3.19 7.66
N LEU A 112 3.14 2.81 6.67
CA LEU A 112 3.59 3.75 5.64
C LEU A 112 2.39 4.41 4.97
N VAL A 113 1.42 3.61 4.55
CA VAL A 113 0.23 4.15 3.89
C VAL A 113 -0.55 5.05 4.85
N ALA A 114 -0.73 4.59 6.09
CA ALA A 114 -1.48 5.37 7.08
C ALA A 114 -0.82 6.71 7.35
N GLU A 115 0.52 6.74 7.46
CA GLU A 115 1.24 7.99 7.69
C GLU A 115 1.12 8.94 6.52
N CYS A 116 1.25 8.44 5.31
CA CYS A 116 1.14 9.28 4.12
C CYS A 116 -0.25 9.90 4.03
N TYR A 117 -1.27 9.12 4.31
CA TYR A 117 -2.63 9.63 4.23
C TYR A 117 -2.98 10.52 5.42
N LYS A 118 -2.38 10.28 6.59
CA LYS A 118 -2.57 11.18 7.72
C LYS A 118 -2.07 12.58 7.36
N ASN A 119 -0.93 12.67 6.71
CA ASN A 119 -0.39 13.97 6.28
C ASN A 119 -1.27 14.64 5.22
N ALA A 120 -2.10 13.87 4.54
CA ALA A 120 -3.03 14.40 3.56
C ALA A 120 -4.42 14.69 4.15
N GLY A 121 -4.58 14.48 5.47
CA GLY A 121 -5.82 14.77 6.16
C GLY A 121 -6.76 13.61 6.39
N ILE A 122 -6.30 12.38 6.12
CA ILE A 122 -7.13 11.18 6.29
C ILE A 122 -6.58 10.36 7.45
N ASP A 123 -7.32 10.29 8.54
CA ASP A 123 -6.94 9.45 9.68
C ASP A 123 -7.45 8.03 9.48
N THR A 124 -6.53 7.08 9.55
CA THR A 124 -6.84 5.66 9.44
C THR A 124 -6.97 5.06 10.84
N SER A 125 -8.02 4.30 11.09
CA SER A 125 -8.15 3.62 12.38
C SER A 125 -7.09 2.54 12.51
N SER A 126 -6.78 2.19 13.74
CA SER A 126 -5.81 1.14 14.02
C SER A 126 -6.43 0.11 14.94
N LYS A 127 -5.76 -1.01 15.08
CA LYS A 127 -6.17 -2.08 15.97
C LYS A 127 -5.23 -2.13 17.16
N ARG A 128 -5.77 -2.26 18.36
CA ARG A 128 -4.95 -2.39 19.57
C ARG A 128 -4.58 -3.85 19.76
N ILE A 129 -3.28 -4.15 19.67
CA ILE A 129 -2.79 -5.52 19.84
C ILE A 129 -1.60 -5.47 20.80
N LEU A 130 -1.71 -6.20 21.91
CA LEU A 130 -0.64 -6.28 22.91
C LEU A 130 -0.15 -4.89 23.32
N GLY A 131 -1.11 -3.99 23.55
CA GLY A 131 -0.78 -2.65 24.03
C GLY A 131 -0.26 -1.69 23.00
N LYS A 132 -0.25 -2.07 21.73
CA LYS A 132 0.23 -1.21 20.65
C LYS A 132 -0.85 -1.00 19.60
N ASP A 133 -0.84 0.18 18.99
CA ASP A 133 -1.74 0.48 17.90
C ASP A 133 -1.11 0.02 16.59
N ILE A 134 -1.75 -0.92 15.93
CA ILE A 134 -1.22 -1.57 14.73
C ILE A 134 -2.17 -1.31 13.57
N PHE A 135 -1.63 -0.96 12.41
CA PHE A 135 -2.41 -0.81 11.19
C PHE A 135 -2.42 -2.13 10.43
N LEU A 136 -3.61 -2.56 10.05
CA LEU A 136 -3.82 -3.79 9.28
C LEU A 136 -4.48 -3.44 7.96
N SER A 137 -4.45 -4.37 7.01
CA SER A 137 -5.12 -4.13 5.72
C SER A 137 -6.60 -3.78 5.92
N GLN A 138 -7.27 -4.47 6.83
CA GLN A 138 -8.71 -4.26 7.03
C GLN A 138 -9.04 -2.89 7.61
N ASN A 139 -8.07 -2.20 8.21
CA ASN A 139 -8.31 -0.82 8.64
C ASN A 139 -8.52 0.12 7.44
N PHE A 140 -8.08 -0.30 6.27
CA PHE A 140 -8.33 0.42 5.02
C PHE A 140 -9.51 -0.17 4.27
N THR A 141 -9.51 -1.47 4.06
CA THR A 141 -10.50 -2.10 3.19
C THR A 141 -11.90 -2.09 3.79
N ASP A 142 -12.02 -2.01 5.12
CA ASP A 142 -13.32 -1.88 5.77
C ASP A 142 -13.74 -0.42 5.98
N ASP A 143 -12.92 0.52 5.60
CA ASP A 143 -13.20 1.95 5.73
C ASP A 143 -13.97 2.41 4.49
N ASN A 144 -15.19 2.89 4.70
CA ASN A 144 -16.09 3.23 3.59
C ASN A 144 -15.58 4.34 2.69
N ARG A 145 -14.60 5.11 3.13
CA ARG A 145 -14.02 6.16 2.29
C ARG A 145 -13.21 5.58 1.15
N TRP A 146 -12.68 4.37 1.34
CA TRP A 146 -11.87 3.71 0.30
C TRP A 146 -12.77 2.92 -0.63
N ILE A 147 -12.64 3.20 -1.92
CA ILE A 147 -13.46 2.60 -2.98
C ILE A 147 -12.63 1.54 -3.70
N LYS A 148 -13.11 0.30 -3.67
CA LYS A 148 -12.42 -0.77 -4.39
C LYS A 148 -12.74 -0.65 -5.88
N ILE A 149 -11.69 -0.44 -6.68
CA ILE A 149 -11.88 -0.28 -8.13
C ILE A 149 -11.37 -1.48 -8.91
N TYR A 150 -10.76 -2.42 -8.26
CA TYR A 150 -10.22 -3.61 -8.94
C TYR A 150 -10.10 -4.75 -7.93
N UNK A 151 -10.24 -6.00 -8.40
CA UNK A 151 -10.02 -7.15 -7.62
C UNK A 151 -9.70 -8.26 -8.55
N UNK A 152 -8.79 -9.04 -8.24
CA UNK A 152 -8.38 -10.13 -9.08
C UNK A 152 -7.70 -11.17 -8.25
N ASN A 153 -7.95 -12.31 -8.66
CA ASN A 153 -7.17 -13.44 -8.14
C ASN A 153 -6.40 -14.11 -9.25
N UNK A 154 -5.46 -14.26 -8.89
CA UNK A 154 -4.52 -14.76 -9.86
C UNK A 154 -4.32 -16.16 -10.04
#